data_7c5b975ee2e114a023d732adfa5efc8a
#
_entry.id   7c5b975ee2e114a023d732adfa5efc8a
#
_cell.length_a   1.000
_cell.length_b   1.000
_cell.length_c   1.000
_cell.angle_alpha   90.00
_cell.angle_beta   90.00
_cell.angle_gamma   90.00
#
_symmetry.space_group_name_H-M   'P 1'
#
loop_
_entity.id
_entity.type
_entity.pdbx_description
1 polymer ?
#
loop_
_entity_poly.entity_id
_entity_poly.type
_entity_poly.pdbx_seq_one_letter_code
_entity_poly.pdbx_strand_id
1 'polypeptide(L)'
;MRGLFVTFEGIDRSGKTTQAGLLVDALGKEALGVREPGGTPAGERLRDILKDADVALAPETEALLFAAARSELVANVVLPALDAGKVVVSDRFLDSSLAYQGGARGLGIEDVERLNHFATRGLKPDLTFLLDLSPADAAARAGESDRFEDEGTELQAAVGAAYERLVRADPKRWRRIDATRSPEEVHADVMTAVEASRE
;
A
#
# COMPACT_ATOMS: atom_id res chain seq x y z
N MET A 1 23.76 5.52 -6.38
CA MET A 1 22.90 5.70 -5.18
C MET A 1 21.72 4.75 -5.31
N ARG A 2 21.22 4.18 -4.21
CA ARG A 2 19.99 3.40 -4.20
C ARG A 2 18.82 4.27 -4.64
N GLY A 3 17.88 3.72 -5.39
CA GLY A 3 16.66 4.41 -5.77
C GLY A 3 15.75 4.73 -4.59
N LEU A 4 14.71 5.53 -4.83
CA LEU A 4 13.70 5.94 -3.85
C LEU A 4 12.53 4.95 -3.86
N PHE A 5 12.04 4.53 -2.68
CA PHE A 5 10.87 3.68 -2.56
C PHE A 5 9.67 4.45 -2.00
N VAL A 6 8.67 4.64 -2.83
CA VAL A 6 7.45 5.40 -2.54
C VAL A 6 6.26 4.48 -2.49
N THR A 7 5.40 4.61 -1.48
CA THR A 7 4.17 3.82 -1.37
C THR A 7 2.94 4.70 -1.19
N PHE A 8 1.81 4.22 -1.72
CA PHE A 8 0.50 4.82 -1.52
C PHE A 8 -0.35 3.92 -0.64
N GLU A 9 -0.86 4.47 0.43
CA GLU A 9 -1.65 3.79 1.45
C GLU A 9 -2.97 4.52 1.71
N GLY A 10 -3.90 3.86 2.36
CA GLY A 10 -5.23 4.38 2.69
C GLY A 10 -6.31 3.31 2.53
N ILE A 11 -7.52 3.62 2.96
CA ILE A 11 -8.70 2.76 2.83
C ILE A 11 -9.03 2.47 1.35
N ASP A 12 -9.90 1.50 1.10
CA ASP A 12 -10.31 1.19 -0.27
C ASP A 12 -10.98 2.40 -0.93
N ARG A 13 -10.83 2.50 -2.24
CA ARG A 13 -11.34 3.63 -3.07
C ARG A 13 -10.76 5.02 -2.71
N SER A 14 -9.68 5.10 -1.92
CA SER A 14 -9.05 6.40 -1.61
C SER A 14 -8.27 7.04 -2.78
N GLY A 15 -8.08 6.32 -3.90
CA GLY A 15 -7.40 6.85 -5.10
C GLY A 15 -5.93 6.44 -5.23
N LYS A 16 -5.46 5.47 -4.46
CA LYS A 16 -4.07 4.97 -4.48
C LYS A 16 -3.59 4.59 -5.88
N THR A 17 -4.36 3.75 -6.57
CA THR A 17 -4.02 3.28 -7.93
C THR A 17 -3.88 4.43 -8.90
N THR A 18 -4.78 5.41 -8.83
CA THR A 18 -4.74 6.62 -9.67
C THR A 18 -3.47 7.42 -9.41
N GLN A 19 -3.15 7.69 -8.15
CA GLN A 19 -1.98 8.50 -7.81
C GLN A 19 -0.65 7.78 -8.08
N ALA A 20 -0.61 6.46 -7.84
CA ALA A 20 0.55 5.66 -8.21
C ALA A 20 0.79 5.68 -9.73
N GLY A 21 -0.26 5.55 -10.53
CA GLY A 21 -0.19 5.65 -11.99
C GLY A 21 0.29 7.03 -12.45
N LEU A 22 -0.31 8.10 -11.95
CA LEU A 22 0.08 9.48 -12.28
C LEU A 22 1.55 9.77 -11.94
N LEU A 23 2.03 9.28 -10.79
CA LEU A 23 3.43 9.46 -10.39
C LEU A 23 4.38 8.68 -11.31
N VAL A 24 4.05 7.45 -11.67
CA VAL A 24 4.84 6.66 -12.62
C VAL A 24 4.90 7.34 -13.99
N ASP A 25 3.78 7.84 -14.49
CA ASP A 25 3.70 8.54 -15.78
C ASP A 25 4.53 9.83 -15.77
N ALA A 26 4.47 10.60 -14.69
CA ALA A 26 5.22 11.85 -14.54
C ALA A 26 6.75 11.61 -14.48
N LEU A 27 7.19 10.55 -13.80
CA LEU A 27 8.61 10.20 -13.69
C LEU A 27 9.13 9.40 -14.90
N GLY A 28 8.25 8.82 -15.70
CA GLY A 28 8.57 8.11 -16.94
C GLY A 28 9.57 6.97 -16.70
N LYS A 29 10.67 6.95 -17.47
CA LYS A 29 11.65 5.85 -17.44
C LYS A 29 12.42 5.72 -16.13
N GLU A 30 12.38 6.70 -15.27
CA GLU A 30 13.04 6.67 -13.96
C GLU A 30 12.24 5.86 -12.94
N ALA A 31 10.93 5.70 -13.16
CA ALA A 31 10.05 4.99 -12.26
C ALA A 31 9.78 3.53 -12.67
N LEU A 32 9.41 2.75 -11.67
CA LEU A 32 8.81 1.43 -11.81
C LEU A 32 7.58 1.36 -10.93
N GLY A 33 6.40 1.20 -11.55
CA GLY A 33 5.14 0.98 -10.84
C GLY A 33 4.97 -0.49 -10.46
N VAL A 34 4.55 -0.74 -9.22
CA VAL A 34 4.17 -2.07 -8.72
C VAL A 34 2.89 -1.96 -7.89
N ARG A 35 2.21 -3.08 -7.66
CA ARG A 35 1.02 -3.13 -6.79
C ARG A 35 1.03 -4.38 -5.93
N GLU A 36 0.40 -4.30 -4.77
CA GLU A 36 0.19 -5.44 -3.88
C GLU A 36 -1.30 -5.72 -3.62
N PRO A 37 -1.64 -7.01 -3.42
CA PRO A 37 -0.82 -8.19 -3.68
C PRO A 37 -0.65 -8.41 -5.19
N GLY A 38 0.48 -9.02 -5.63
CA GLY A 38 0.72 -9.34 -7.04
C GLY A 38 2.10 -8.91 -7.55
N GLY A 39 2.17 -8.63 -8.86
CA GLY A 39 3.38 -8.11 -9.52
C GLY A 39 4.43 -9.16 -9.88
N THR A 40 4.20 -10.44 -9.56
CA THR A 40 5.03 -11.59 -9.99
C THR A 40 4.13 -12.77 -10.34
N PRO A 41 4.58 -13.76 -11.11
CA PRO A 41 3.74 -14.92 -11.44
C PRO A 41 3.21 -15.68 -10.21
N ALA A 42 4.01 -15.81 -9.15
CA ALA A 42 3.57 -16.41 -7.88
C ALA A 42 2.65 -15.44 -7.11
N GLY A 43 3.00 -14.16 -7.06
CA GLY A 43 2.20 -13.13 -6.41
C GLY A 43 0.79 -12.98 -7.00
N GLU A 44 0.63 -13.10 -8.33
CA GLU A 44 -0.70 -13.05 -8.96
C GLU A 44 -1.57 -14.24 -8.56
N ARG A 45 -1.01 -15.45 -8.48
CA ARG A 45 -1.75 -16.62 -8.00
C ARG A 45 -2.18 -16.48 -6.53
N LEU A 46 -1.32 -15.89 -5.70
CA LEU A 46 -1.67 -15.59 -4.31
C LEU A 46 -2.75 -14.50 -4.23
N ARG A 47 -2.70 -13.50 -5.13
CA ARG A 47 -3.74 -12.50 -5.27
C ARG A 47 -5.10 -13.11 -5.63
N ASP A 48 -5.13 -14.07 -6.55
CA ASP A 48 -6.36 -14.76 -6.94
C ASP A 48 -7.00 -15.42 -5.71
N ILE A 49 -6.23 -16.14 -4.90
CA ILE A 49 -6.73 -16.75 -3.65
C ILE A 49 -7.22 -15.69 -2.66
N LEU A 50 -6.45 -14.61 -2.48
CA LEU A 50 -6.78 -13.54 -1.52
C LEU A 50 -8.04 -12.76 -1.89
N LYS A 51 -8.36 -12.64 -3.18
CA LYS A 51 -9.52 -11.91 -3.70
C LYS A 51 -10.75 -12.78 -3.93
N ASP A 52 -10.59 -14.09 -3.92
CA ASP A 52 -11.69 -15.03 -4.14
C ASP A 52 -12.68 -14.97 -2.96
N ALA A 53 -13.90 -14.52 -3.23
CA ALA A 53 -14.96 -14.40 -2.23
C ALA A 53 -15.48 -15.76 -1.73
N ASP A 54 -15.29 -16.82 -2.52
CA ASP A 54 -15.70 -18.17 -2.15
C ASP A 54 -14.68 -18.86 -1.22
N VAL A 55 -13.49 -18.26 -1.03
CA VAL A 55 -12.44 -18.80 -0.16
C VAL A 55 -12.43 -18.09 1.18
N ALA A 56 -12.96 -18.75 2.21
CA ALA A 56 -12.85 -18.25 3.58
C ALA A 56 -11.44 -18.51 4.13
N LEU A 57 -10.75 -17.44 4.53
CA LEU A 57 -9.40 -17.50 5.11
C LEU A 57 -9.43 -17.13 6.58
N ALA A 58 -8.70 -17.88 7.42
CA ALA A 58 -8.37 -17.42 8.76
C ALA A 58 -7.49 -16.16 8.70
N PRO A 59 -7.59 -15.22 9.65
CA PRO A 59 -6.80 -13.98 9.64
C PRO A 59 -5.29 -14.21 9.51
N GLU A 60 -4.76 -15.22 10.18
CA GLU A 60 -3.34 -15.58 10.10
C GLU A 60 -2.96 -16.07 8.70
N THR A 61 -3.82 -16.88 8.06
CA THR A 61 -3.59 -17.36 6.70
C THR A 61 -3.60 -16.20 5.70
N GLU A 62 -4.55 -15.26 5.84
CA GLU A 62 -4.61 -14.05 5.05
C GLU A 62 -3.30 -13.25 5.17
N ALA A 63 -2.82 -13.01 6.40
CA ALA A 63 -1.57 -12.30 6.66
C ALA A 63 -0.35 -12.99 6.04
N LEU A 64 -0.27 -14.32 6.15
CA LEU A 64 0.81 -15.13 5.57
C LEU A 64 0.81 -15.08 4.04
N LEU A 65 -0.35 -15.12 3.39
CA LEU A 65 -0.46 -15.04 1.94
C LEU A 65 -0.05 -13.66 1.41
N PHE A 66 -0.45 -12.57 2.09
CA PHE A 66 0.03 -11.22 1.77
C PHE A 66 1.55 -11.12 1.92
N ALA A 67 2.10 -11.64 3.02
CA ALA A 67 3.53 -11.63 3.25
C ALA A 67 4.31 -12.46 2.22
N ALA A 68 3.78 -13.62 1.80
CA ALA A 68 4.38 -14.45 0.76
C ALA A 68 4.40 -13.73 -0.60
N ALA A 69 3.29 -13.13 -1.02
CA ALA A 69 3.22 -12.34 -2.27
C ALA A 69 4.21 -11.17 -2.25
N ARG A 70 4.29 -10.46 -1.12
CA ARG A 70 5.23 -9.37 -0.88
C ARG A 70 6.68 -9.81 -0.94
N SER A 71 7.00 -10.94 -0.33
CA SER A 71 8.36 -11.50 -0.37
C SER A 71 8.85 -11.75 -1.79
N GLU A 72 7.99 -12.32 -2.64
CA GLU A 72 8.28 -12.53 -4.06
C GLU A 72 8.49 -11.21 -4.82
N LEU A 73 7.59 -10.25 -4.59
CA LEU A 73 7.67 -8.92 -5.22
C LEU A 73 8.96 -8.19 -4.82
N VAL A 74 9.28 -8.18 -3.52
CA VAL A 74 10.49 -7.53 -3.00
C VAL A 74 11.74 -8.15 -3.57
N ALA A 75 11.86 -9.48 -3.55
CA ALA A 75 13.06 -10.17 -3.99
C ALA A 75 13.33 -10.03 -5.48
N ASN A 76 12.28 -10.13 -6.32
CA ASN A 76 12.42 -10.27 -7.76
C ASN A 76 12.21 -8.97 -8.54
N VAL A 77 11.58 -7.96 -7.92
CA VAL A 77 11.21 -6.72 -8.63
C VAL A 77 11.70 -5.48 -7.89
N VAL A 78 11.31 -5.30 -6.61
CA VAL A 78 11.54 -4.03 -5.90
C VAL A 78 13.03 -3.81 -5.62
N LEU A 79 13.70 -4.78 -4.97
CA LEU A 79 15.13 -4.65 -4.65
C LEU A 79 16.01 -4.46 -5.89
N PRO A 80 15.87 -5.27 -6.97
CA PRO A 80 16.64 -5.06 -8.19
C PRO A 80 16.42 -3.66 -8.82
N ALA A 81 15.19 -3.14 -8.78
CA ALA A 81 14.90 -1.81 -9.32
C ALA A 81 15.51 -0.70 -8.47
N LEU A 82 15.44 -0.81 -7.14
CA LEU A 82 16.09 0.13 -6.22
C LEU A 82 17.61 0.10 -6.36
N ASP A 83 18.22 -1.08 -6.53
CA ASP A 83 19.66 -1.22 -6.76
C ASP A 83 20.07 -0.61 -8.11
N ALA A 84 19.18 -0.64 -9.10
CA ALA A 84 19.38 0.04 -10.39
C ALA A 84 19.15 1.56 -10.33
N GLY A 85 18.85 2.13 -9.14
CA GLY A 85 18.64 3.56 -8.94
C GLY A 85 17.26 4.08 -9.36
N LYS A 86 16.28 3.21 -9.62
CA LYS A 86 14.93 3.62 -10.00
C LYS A 86 14.11 4.11 -8.82
N VAL A 87 13.14 4.98 -9.09
CA VAL A 87 12.04 5.27 -8.16
C VAL A 87 11.03 4.14 -8.27
N VAL A 88 10.87 3.36 -7.20
CA VAL A 88 9.82 2.33 -7.15
C VAL A 88 8.58 2.93 -6.51
N VAL A 89 7.45 2.84 -7.21
CA VAL A 89 6.15 3.36 -6.78
C VAL A 89 5.20 2.19 -6.56
N SER A 90 4.77 1.97 -5.33
CA SER A 90 3.88 0.86 -4.98
C SER A 90 2.47 1.34 -4.61
N ASP A 91 1.46 0.77 -5.26
CA ASP A 91 0.08 0.80 -4.77
C ASP A 91 -0.05 -0.26 -3.67
N ARG A 92 -0.04 0.16 -2.42
CA ARG A 92 0.07 -0.60 -1.18
C ARG A 92 1.45 -1.24 -0.96
N PHE A 93 1.78 -1.43 0.31
CA PHE A 93 2.92 -2.22 0.78
C PHE A 93 2.66 -2.78 2.18
N LEU A 94 3.71 -2.96 2.98
CA LEU A 94 3.62 -3.57 4.31
C LEU A 94 2.64 -2.85 5.25
N ASP A 95 2.49 -1.52 5.12
CA ASP A 95 1.63 -0.72 5.98
C ASP A 95 0.14 -1.07 5.79
N SER A 96 -0.27 -1.50 4.59
CA SER A 96 -1.58 -2.10 4.38
C SER A 96 -1.79 -3.34 5.26
N SER A 97 -0.81 -4.24 5.35
CA SER A 97 -0.92 -5.42 6.22
C SER A 97 -0.95 -5.04 7.70
N LEU A 98 -0.17 -4.03 8.11
CA LEU A 98 -0.23 -3.53 9.49
C LEU A 98 -1.61 -2.96 9.83
N ALA A 99 -2.24 -2.24 8.88
CA ALA A 99 -3.56 -1.65 9.09
C ALA A 99 -4.69 -2.69 9.03
N TYR A 100 -4.69 -3.54 8.01
CA TYR A 100 -5.76 -4.53 7.80
C TYR A 100 -5.60 -5.73 8.73
N GLN A 101 -4.51 -6.50 8.62
CA GLN A 101 -4.34 -7.74 9.38
C GLN A 101 -3.96 -7.45 10.84
N GLY A 102 -3.04 -6.51 11.06
CA GLY A 102 -2.59 -6.13 12.40
C GLY A 102 -3.64 -5.37 13.20
N GLY A 103 -4.25 -4.35 12.59
CA GLY A 103 -5.23 -3.47 13.23
C GLY A 103 -6.65 -4.03 13.16
N ALA A 104 -7.24 -4.07 11.96
CA ALA A 104 -8.65 -4.36 11.78
C ALA A 104 -9.00 -5.84 12.03
N ARG A 105 -8.16 -6.80 11.62
CA ARG A 105 -8.31 -8.23 11.93
C ARG A 105 -7.91 -8.60 13.36
N GLY A 106 -7.23 -7.71 14.08
CA GLY A 106 -6.87 -7.90 15.48
C GLY A 106 -5.69 -8.84 15.74
N LEU A 107 -4.86 -9.16 14.73
CA LEU A 107 -3.67 -10.00 14.92
C LEU A 107 -2.56 -9.30 15.74
N GLY A 108 -2.66 -7.98 15.89
CA GLY A 108 -1.63 -7.17 16.54
C GLY A 108 -0.61 -6.62 15.55
N ILE A 109 -0.38 -5.29 15.62
CA ILE A 109 0.52 -4.59 14.69
C ILE A 109 1.95 -5.14 14.80
N GLU A 110 2.44 -5.41 16.00
CA GLU A 110 3.81 -5.90 16.23
C GLU A 110 4.05 -7.30 15.64
N ASP A 111 3.07 -8.20 15.73
CA ASP A 111 3.20 -9.55 15.17
C ASP A 111 3.22 -9.51 13.64
N VAL A 112 2.33 -8.71 13.06
CA VAL A 112 2.29 -8.51 11.60
C VAL A 112 3.52 -7.73 11.12
N GLU A 113 4.08 -6.80 11.90
CA GLU A 113 5.35 -6.13 11.57
C GLU A 113 6.51 -7.12 11.54
N ARG A 114 6.63 -8.03 12.53
CA ARG A 114 7.67 -9.07 12.54
C ARG A 114 7.58 -9.98 11.31
N LEU A 115 6.38 -10.42 10.95
CA LEU A 115 6.14 -11.21 9.73
C LEU A 115 6.60 -10.46 8.48
N ASN A 116 6.22 -9.20 8.37
CA ASN A 116 6.57 -8.37 7.21
C ASN A 116 8.05 -8.00 7.18
N HIS A 117 8.69 -7.79 8.33
CA HIS A 117 10.14 -7.58 8.39
C HIS A 117 10.91 -8.77 7.78
N PHE A 118 10.49 -9.99 8.09
CA PHE A 118 11.06 -11.19 7.46
C PHE A 118 10.77 -11.21 5.94
N ALA A 119 9.53 -11.01 5.53
CA ALA A 119 9.11 -11.08 4.14
C ALA A 119 9.80 -10.01 3.25
N THR A 120 10.03 -8.83 3.78
CA THR A 120 10.64 -7.71 3.05
C THR A 120 12.16 -7.64 3.19
N ARG A 121 12.80 -8.55 3.94
CA ARG A 121 14.22 -8.47 4.32
C ARG A 121 14.56 -7.14 5.01
N GLY A 122 13.62 -6.63 5.80
CA GLY A 122 13.74 -5.35 6.49
C GLY A 122 13.54 -4.11 5.62
N LEU A 123 13.20 -4.26 4.32
CA LEU A 123 12.91 -3.12 3.46
C LEU A 123 11.69 -2.36 3.97
N LYS A 124 11.84 -1.05 4.15
CA LYS A 124 10.77 -0.10 4.43
C LYS A 124 10.73 0.96 3.33
N PRO A 125 9.56 1.55 3.04
CA PRO A 125 9.48 2.70 2.14
C PRO A 125 10.29 3.89 2.67
N ASP A 126 10.82 4.68 1.77
CA ASP A 126 11.47 5.96 2.10
C ASP A 126 10.41 7.06 2.30
N LEU A 127 9.30 6.97 1.54
CA LEU A 127 8.18 7.91 1.59
C LEU A 127 6.86 7.15 1.44
N THR A 128 5.89 7.42 2.31
CA THR A 128 4.56 6.82 2.27
C THR A 128 3.49 7.91 2.26
N PHE A 129 2.63 7.88 1.25
CA PHE A 129 1.47 8.76 1.17
C PHE A 129 0.25 8.09 1.78
N LEU A 130 -0.33 8.69 2.81
CA LEU A 130 -1.67 8.33 3.26
C LEU A 130 -2.69 9.19 2.51
N LEU A 131 -3.44 8.56 1.61
CA LEU A 131 -4.59 9.19 0.96
C LEU A 131 -5.77 9.17 1.93
N ASP A 132 -5.94 10.28 2.63
CA ASP A 132 -6.91 10.43 3.72
C ASP A 132 -8.30 10.66 3.14
N LEU A 133 -9.19 9.70 3.35
CA LEU A 133 -10.57 9.72 2.90
C LEU A 133 -11.46 9.08 3.97
N SER A 134 -12.63 9.67 4.21
CA SER A 134 -13.59 9.04 5.12
C SER A 134 -14.21 7.78 4.51
N PRO A 135 -14.59 6.76 5.31
CA PRO A 135 -15.32 5.60 4.80
C PRO A 135 -16.62 5.96 4.06
N ALA A 136 -17.28 7.04 4.47
CA ALA A 136 -18.50 7.53 3.82
C ALA A 136 -18.21 8.08 2.41
N ASP A 137 -17.16 8.89 2.26
CA ASP A 137 -16.75 9.41 0.96
C ASP A 137 -16.24 8.31 0.05
N ALA A 138 -15.51 7.32 0.61
CA ALA A 138 -15.05 6.16 -0.13
C ALA A 138 -16.22 5.31 -0.68
N ALA A 139 -17.25 5.09 0.13
CA ALA A 139 -18.45 4.35 -0.28
C ALA A 139 -19.25 5.07 -1.38
N ALA A 140 -19.17 6.41 -1.45
CA ALA A 140 -19.81 7.20 -2.50
C ALA A 140 -19.09 7.11 -3.86
N ARG A 141 -17.84 6.64 -3.89
CA ARG A 141 -17.06 6.47 -5.13
C ARG A 141 -17.45 5.17 -5.81
N ALA A 142 -17.70 5.22 -7.13
CA ALA A 142 -17.92 4.02 -7.94
C ALA A 142 -16.64 3.18 -8.03
N GLY A 143 -16.78 1.86 -8.07
CA GLY A 143 -15.67 0.93 -8.23
C GLY A 143 -16.16 -0.51 -8.27
N GLU A 144 -15.31 -1.42 -8.76
CA GLU A 144 -15.56 -2.86 -8.66
C GLU A 144 -15.44 -3.26 -7.18
N SER A 145 -16.34 -4.13 -6.71
CA SER A 145 -16.28 -4.69 -5.37
C SER A 145 -15.39 -5.93 -5.36
N ASP A 146 -14.57 -6.07 -4.34
CA ASP A 146 -13.85 -7.29 -4.04
C ASP A 146 -14.13 -7.73 -2.58
N ARG A 147 -13.59 -8.89 -2.18
CA ARG A 147 -13.83 -9.46 -0.85
C ARG A 147 -13.63 -8.48 0.30
N PHE A 148 -12.63 -7.59 0.21
CA PHE A 148 -12.32 -6.61 1.26
C PHE A 148 -13.28 -5.43 1.25
N GLU A 149 -13.72 -5.01 0.07
CA GLU A 149 -14.71 -3.94 -0.07
C GLU A 149 -16.10 -4.38 0.39
N ASP A 150 -16.43 -5.66 0.21
CA ASP A 150 -17.71 -6.26 0.65
C ASP A 150 -17.83 -6.37 2.18
N GLU A 151 -16.72 -6.28 2.94
CA GLU A 151 -16.73 -6.31 4.41
C GLU A 151 -17.25 -5.01 5.07
N GLY A 152 -17.50 -3.97 4.28
CA GLY A 152 -18.27 -2.81 4.68
C GLY A 152 -17.50 -1.72 5.41
N THR A 153 -18.27 -0.71 5.85
CA THR A 153 -17.71 0.55 6.41
C THR A 153 -17.05 0.37 7.78
N GLU A 154 -17.44 -0.64 8.57
CA GLU A 154 -16.84 -0.89 9.89
C GLU A 154 -15.39 -1.34 9.76
N LEU A 155 -15.10 -2.25 8.81
CA LEU A 155 -13.71 -2.64 8.53
C LEU A 155 -12.89 -1.45 8.07
N GLN A 156 -13.41 -0.65 7.14
CA GLN A 156 -12.71 0.52 6.62
C GLN A 156 -12.44 1.57 7.70
N ALA A 157 -13.34 1.75 8.66
CA ALA A 157 -13.13 2.62 9.81
C ALA A 157 -12.02 2.10 10.75
N ALA A 158 -11.99 0.79 11.01
CA ALA A 158 -10.93 0.16 11.80
C ALA A 158 -9.55 0.27 11.12
N VAL A 159 -9.51 0.08 9.80
CA VAL A 159 -8.30 0.26 8.96
C VAL A 159 -7.84 1.71 9.02
N GLY A 160 -8.73 2.69 8.85
CA GLY A 160 -8.42 4.11 8.98
C GLY A 160 -7.81 4.46 10.34
N ALA A 161 -8.41 3.95 11.43
CA ALA A 161 -7.87 4.14 12.78
C ALA A 161 -6.48 3.50 12.98
N ALA A 162 -6.21 2.39 12.30
CA ALA A 162 -4.89 1.76 12.33
C ALA A 162 -3.86 2.60 11.56
N TYR A 163 -4.17 3.13 10.38
CA TYR A 163 -3.30 4.05 9.65
C TYR A 163 -2.95 5.29 10.48
N GLU A 164 -3.90 5.86 11.24
CA GLU A 164 -3.62 6.97 12.14
C GLU A 164 -2.54 6.65 13.17
N ARG A 165 -2.52 5.42 13.70
CA ARG A 165 -1.47 4.98 14.64
C ARG A 165 -0.12 4.87 13.94
N LEU A 166 -0.09 4.33 12.71
CA LEU A 166 1.15 4.17 11.93
C LEU A 166 1.76 5.53 11.58
N VAL A 167 0.95 6.48 11.14
CA VAL A 167 1.40 7.86 10.86
C VAL A 167 2.01 8.52 12.10
N ARG A 168 1.37 8.37 13.26
CA ARG A 168 1.89 8.94 14.53
C ARG A 168 3.19 8.28 14.99
N ALA A 169 3.37 6.99 14.69
CA ALA A 169 4.57 6.24 15.07
C ALA A 169 5.81 6.65 14.25
N ASP A 170 5.64 7.05 12.99
CA ASP A 170 6.75 7.43 12.10
C ASP A 170 6.41 8.65 11.22
N PRO A 171 6.22 9.84 11.83
CA PRO A 171 5.75 11.03 11.10
C PRO A 171 6.73 11.55 10.05
N LYS A 172 7.99 11.10 10.06
CA LYS A 172 9.01 11.53 9.09
C LYS A 172 8.79 10.87 7.73
N ARG A 173 8.40 9.61 7.72
CA ARG A 173 8.17 8.82 6.51
C ARG A 173 6.83 9.14 5.83
N TRP A 174 5.82 9.49 6.64
CA TRP A 174 4.46 9.68 6.15
C TRP A 174 4.16 11.09 5.65
N ARG A 175 3.38 11.17 4.59
CA ARG A 175 2.72 12.40 4.11
C ARG A 175 1.24 12.12 3.98
N ARG A 176 0.45 12.79 4.81
CA ARG A 176 -1.01 12.76 4.71
C ARG A 176 -1.46 13.72 3.62
N ILE A 177 -2.32 13.26 2.73
CA ILE A 177 -2.91 14.06 1.66
C ILE A 177 -4.43 13.90 1.72
N ASP A 178 -5.14 15.03 1.72
CA ASP A 178 -6.58 15.07 1.62
C ASP A 178 -7.03 14.56 0.25
N ALA A 179 -7.60 13.35 0.25
CA ALA A 179 -8.05 12.66 -0.95
C ALA A 179 -9.48 13.02 -1.37
N THR A 180 -10.11 14.01 -0.74
CA THR A 180 -11.40 14.56 -1.19
C THR A 180 -11.25 15.52 -2.37
N ARG A 181 -10.04 16.05 -2.58
CA ARG A 181 -9.69 16.96 -3.66
C ARG A 181 -9.61 16.25 -5.02
N SER A 182 -9.45 17.01 -6.10
CA SER A 182 -9.29 16.45 -7.44
C SER A 182 -8.00 15.62 -7.56
N PRO A 183 -7.96 14.61 -8.45
CA PRO A 183 -6.76 13.81 -8.68
C PRO A 183 -5.53 14.67 -9.03
N GLU A 184 -5.72 15.76 -9.76
CA GLU A 184 -4.65 16.67 -10.20
C GLU A 184 -4.07 17.47 -9.03
N GLU A 185 -4.92 17.96 -8.11
CA GLU A 185 -4.48 18.68 -6.91
C GLU A 185 -3.71 17.76 -5.95
N VAL A 186 -4.23 16.53 -5.76
CA VAL A 186 -3.54 15.49 -4.95
C VAL A 186 -2.20 15.16 -5.57
N HIS A 187 -2.14 14.98 -6.90
CA HIS A 187 -0.90 14.68 -7.61
C HIS A 187 0.14 15.79 -7.49
N ALA A 188 -0.26 17.05 -7.50
CA ALA A 188 0.67 18.16 -7.33
C ALA A 188 1.39 18.12 -5.96
N ASP A 189 0.66 17.79 -4.88
CA ASP A 189 1.25 17.60 -3.56
C ASP A 189 2.18 16.38 -3.50
N VAL A 190 1.80 15.28 -4.16
CA VAL A 190 2.63 14.08 -4.29
C VAL A 190 3.95 14.41 -4.97
N MET A 191 3.92 15.10 -6.12
CA MET A 191 5.11 15.48 -6.86
C MET A 191 6.04 16.36 -6.02
N THR A 192 5.49 17.38 -5.34
CA THR A 192 6.26 18.26 -4.46
C THR A 192 7.01 17.47 -3.38
N ALA A 193 6.34 16.52 -2.73
CA ALA A 193 6.95 15.71 -1.68
C ALA A 193 8.01 14.72 -2.21
N VAL A 194 7.78 14.16 -3.40
CA VAL A 194 8.75 13.25 -4.05
C VAL A 194 10.01 14.01 -4.46
N GLU A 195 9.88 15.20 -5.06
CA GLU A 195 11.00 16.05 -5.46
C GLU A 195 11.86 16.42 -4.25
N ALA A 196 11.24 16.88 -3.16
CA ALA A 196 11.93 17.20 -1.90
C ALA A 196 12.64 15.99 -1.24
N SER A 197 12.22 14.77 -1.56
CA SER A 197 12.84 13.54 -1.02
C SER A 197 14.00 13.02 -1.88
N ARG A 198 14.22 13.61 -3.05
CA ARG A 198 15.33 13.29 -3.98
C ARG A 198 16.54 14.19 -3.86
N GLU A 199 16.39 15.32 -3.14
CA GLU A 199 17.47 16.26 -2.81
C GLU A 199 18.30 15.77 -1.62
#